data_db00796f177adf99a74caa5868ecd595
#
_entry.id   db00796f177adf99a74caa5868ecd595
#
_cell.length_a   1.000
_cell.length_b   1.000
_cell.length_c   1.000
_cell.angle_alpha   90.00
_cell.angle_beta   90.00
_cell.angle_gamma   90.00
#
_symmetry.space_group_name_H-M   'P 1'
#
loop_
_entity.id
_entity.type
_entity.pdbx_description
1 polymer ?
#
loop_
_entity_poly.entity_id
_entity_poly.type
_entity_poly.pdbx_seq_one_letter_code
_entity_poly.pdbx_strand_id
1 'polypeptide(L)'
;MANGTLEPMPGVSVFTDDCLRTIIFSIIAYWGLLAVVLPVSNVDSHVYNLGRLAVAENAGFWQANAWNSPRQVIFPWTFDAVHYLFLKIGWGTNLPSFLSLLGVLVIVFNLVSRCWGASVGFWSVLSLLAMPTIMIQATTTKNDLAVVFGAGCWLYSLVRFRISQSRFFILTAALSLAFMAGSKTYAIPICAILTIVTAWVWRKEIRTLLLFAGFYLPCVLLFGSLETYALTWQIYHRPLGPIDFVHDQRNRDGFRGLAANLVRYFLGNVSLGIDGNGNQSGLAKFLESKGRKILHYLHLKNVGYAFPHFFNDRTLDFAKKSDEYYSDYGLVGFAALLTSSIYIWRPRLRNICWIMIASGFAALALNSLIVGWMPWNSRFLCLSFVLFGVAMSAIIFGEMRRGFWWRQLFGVMIIWSAFSLPLLCADRRPTDLARAFYAREELIFDQRPETRQIYHDVIDLRKRENGRWFLIAGKNSYVLPFLSLEKIPWILAPRWELISKFSDQGSGDQSFVLVLNTALPVGMPVEIVKQYGDNSYILRLKH
;
A
#
# COMPACT_ATOMS: atom_id res chain seq x y z
N MET A 1 8.05 19.87 -32.47
CA MET A 1 6.66 19.36 -32.34
C MET A 1 5.80 20.25 -33.21
N ALA A 2 5.31 19.74 -34.32
CA ALA A 2 4.46 20.49 -35.23
C ALA A 2 3.11 20.79 -34.56
N ASN A 3 2.69 22.07 -34.60
CA ASN A 3 1.38 22.54 -34.13
C ASN A 3 0.24 22.05 -35.05
N GLY A 4 0.00 20.75 -35.06
CA GLY A 4 -1.20 20.21 -35.64
C GLY A 4 -2.29 20.25 -34.56
N THR A 5 -3.08 21.30 -34.52
CA THR A 5 -4.37 21.32 -33.83
C THR A 5 -5.24 20.26 -34.49
N LEU A 6 -5.29 19.08 -33.86
CA LEU A 6 -6.26 18.05 -34.25
C LEU A 6 -7.65 18.55 -33.80
N GLU A 7 -8.51 18.85 -34.75
CA GLU A 7 -9.91 19.09 -34.47
C GLU A 7 -10.46 17.89 -33.68
N PRO A 8 -11.18 18.14 -32.56
CA PRO A 8 -11.82 17.07 -31.82
C PRO A 8 -12.88 16.42 -32.73
N MET A 9 -12.69 15.16 -33.06
CA MET A 9 -13.70 14.43 -33.83
C MET A 9 -14.99 14.30 -33.02
N PRO A 10 -16.16 14.54 -33.62
CA PRO A 10 -17.44 14.27 -33.00
C PRO A 10 -17.62 12.76 -32.83
N GLY A 11 -17.12 12.21 -31.76
CA GLY A 11 -17.39 10.86 -31.32
C GLY A 11 -18.63 10.89 -30.45
N VAL A 12 -19.76 10.44 -30.95
CA VAL A 12 -20.97 10.24 -30.14
C VAL A 12 -20.66 9.20 -29.08
N SER A 13 -20.23 9.64 -27.91
CA SER A 13 -20.21 8.81 -26.71
C SER A 13 -21.64 8.70 -26.20
N VAL A 14 -22.09 7.50 -25.80
CA VAL A 14 -23.38 7.31 -25.12
C VAL A 14 -23.42 8.10 -23.81
N PHE A 15 -22.25 8.33 -23.22
CA PHE A 15 -22.10 9.11 -21.99
C PHE A 15 -21.55 10.50 -22.33
N THR A 16 -22.29 11.53 -21.94
CA THR A 16 -21.79 12.91 -22.00
C THR A 16 -20.70 13.14 -20.95
N ASP A 17 -19.86 14.15 -21.17
CA ASP A 17 -18.82 14.52 -20.19
C ASP A 17 -19.45 14.87 -18.82
N ASP A 18 -20.63 15.44 -18.77
CA ASP A 18 -21.33 15.76 -17.52
C ASP A 18 -21.82 14.49 -16.80
N CYS A 19 -22.28 13.49 -17.54
CA CYS A 19 -22.61 12.18 -16.96
C CYS A 19 -21.38 11.53 -16.35
N LEU A 20 -20.25 11.51 -17.06
CA LEU A 20 -18.99 10.96 -16.54
C LEU A 20 -18.50 11.72 -15.30
N ARG A 21 -18.59 13.05 -15.30
CA ARG A 21 -18.25 13.86 -14.11
C ARG A 21 -19.09 13.49 -12.91
N THR A 22 -20.41 13.37 -13.09
CA THR A 22 -21.33 13.01 -12.01
C THR A 22 -21.01 11.63 -11.44
N ILE A 23 -20.76 10.64 -12.31
CA ILE A 23 -20.36 9.29 -11.91
C ILE A 23 -19.05 9.32 -11.10
N ILE A 24 -18.01 9.98 -11.62
CA ILE A 24 -16.70 10.10 -10.98
C ILE A 24 -16.86 10.77 -9.62
N PHE A 25 -17.59 11.88 -9.54
CA PHE A 25 -17.81 12.60 -8.28
C PHE A 25 -18.52 11.74 -7.24
N SER A 26 -19.56 11.00 -7.64
CA SER A 26 -20.32 10.11 -6.74
C SER A 26 -19.42 8.99 -6.16
N ILE A 27 -18.59 8.39 -7.01
CA ILE A 27 -17.63 7.36 -6.57
C ILE A 27 -16.60 7.97 -5.60
N ILE A 28 -16.00 9.11 -5.96
CA ILE A 28 -15.02 9.81 -5.12
C ILE A 28 -15.64 10.19 -3.77
N ALA A 29 -16.87 10.69 -3.76
CA ALA A 29 -17.56 11.07 -2.52
C ALA A 29 -17.79 9.87 -1.60
N TYR A 30 -18.24 8.73 -2.13
CA TYR A 30 -18.44 7.51 -1.35
C TYR A 30 -17.12 7.01 -0.73
N TRP A 31 -16.07 6.87 -1.53
CA TRP A 31 -14.79 6.37 -1.06
C TRP A 31 -14.08 7.38 -0.15
N GLY A 32 -14.26 8.69 -0.39
CA GLY A 32 -13.78 9.74 0.50
C GLY A 32 -14.44 9.68 1.87
N LEU A 33 -15.75 9.43 1.91
CA LEU A 33 -16.48 9.23 3.17
C LEU A 33 -15.92 8.01 3.92
N LEU A 34 -15.69 6.88 3.24
CA LEU A 34 -15.05 5.71 3.84
C LEU A 34 -13.66 6.04 4.41
N ALA A 35 -12.83 6.78 3.66
CA ALA A 35 -11.49 7.16 4.12
C ALA A 35 -11.50 8.03 5.39
N VAL A 36 -12.53 8.86 5.56
CA VAL A 36 -12.71 9.71 6.74
C VAL A 36 -13.25 8.91 7.93
N VAL A 37 -14.27 8.07 7.69
CA VAL A 37 -15.06 7.47 8.78
C VAL A 37 -14.51 6.15 9.27
N LEU A 38 -13.95 5.31 8.37
CA LEU A 38 -13.44 3.99 8.77
C LEU A 38 -12.23 4.13 9.70
N PRO A 39 -12.22 3.39 10.83
CA PRO A 39 -11.06 3.31 11.69
C PRO A 39 -9.94 2.48 11.03
N VAL A 40 -8.75 2.57 11.60
CA VAL A 40 -7.67 1.64 11.28
C VAL A 40 -8.06 0.25 11.77
N SER A 41 -8.08 -0.73 10.88
CA SER A 41 -8.49 -2.10 11.19
C SER A 41 -7.44 -3.15 10.81
N ASN A 42 -6.46 -2.76 9.97
CA ASN A 42 -5.52 -3.72 9.40
C ASN A 42 -4.36 -4.06 10.34
N VAL A 43 -3.96 -5.35 10.32
CA VAL A 43 -2.86 -5.89 11.14
C VAL A 43 -1.57 -5.10 10.95
N ASP A 44 -1.21 -4.79 9.70
CA ASP A 44 0.05 -4.08 9.40
C ASP A 44 0.13 -2.72 10.10
N SER A 45 -0.98 -1.97 10.15
CA SER A 45 -1.04 -0.67 10.79
C SER A 45 -0.94 -0.78 12.31
N HIS A 46 -1.63 -1.75 12.90
CA HIS A 46 -1.59 -1.97 14.34
C HIS A 46 -0.22 -2.47 14.81
N VAL A 47 0.47 -3.25 13.98
CA VAL A 47 1.73 -3.90 14.33
C VAL A 47 2.93 -3.01 14.02
N TYR A 48 3.04 -2.48 12.79
CA TYR A 48 4.28 -1.83 12.38
C TYR A 48 4.12 -0.49 11.67
N ASN A 49 3.08 -0.20 10.87
CA ASN A 49 2.99 1.12 10.21
C ASN A 49 2.79 2.24 11.25
N LEU A 50 1.65 2.25 11.93
CA LEU A 50 1.35 3.22 12.98
C LEU A 50 1.82 2.74 14.35
N GLY A 51 1.82 1.42 14.59
CA GLY A 51 2.28 0.82 15.83
C GLY A 51 3.70 1.25 16.20
N ARG A 52 4.62 1.31 15.22
CA ARG A 52 5.99 1.79 15.46
C ARG A 52 6.06 3.27 15.88
N LEU A 53 5.17 4.11 15.35
CA LEU A 53 5.16 5.53 15.72
C LEU A 53 4.65 5.70 17.15
N ALA A 54 3.67 4.90 17.56
CA ALA A 54 3.22 4.84 18.93
C ALA A 54 4.33 4.32 19.87
N VAL A 55 5.11 3.32 19.44
CA VAL A 55 6.30 2.85 20.17
C VAL A 55 7.34 3.96 20.27
N ALA A 56 7.66 4.63 19.15
CA ALA A 56 8.65 5.72 19.15
C ALA A 56 8.26 6.90 20.05
N GLU A 57 6.97 7.24 20.09
CA GLU A 57 6.44 8.29 20.95
C GLU A 57 6.58 7.95 22.44
N ASN A 58 6.36 6.68 22.80
CA ASN A 58 6.39 6.24 24.21
C ASN A 58 7.79 5.91 24.71
N ALA A 59 8.64 5.31 23.88
CA ALA A 59 9.96 4.82 24.29
C ALA A 59 11.13 5.64 23.73
N GLY A 60 10.87 6.48 22.73
CA GLY A 60 11.90 7.18 21.98
C GLY A 60 12.40 6.37 20.77
N PHE A 61 12.58 7.07 19.63
CA PHE A 61 12.92 6.45 18.33
C PHE A 61 14.23 5.65 18.35
N TRP A 62 15.26 6.14 19.05
CA TRP A 62 16.60 5.55 19.06
C TRP A 62 16.78 4.42 20.10
N GLN A 63 15.71 4.05 20.82
CA GLN A 63 15.75 2.98 21.81
C GLN A 63 15.71 1.61 21.12
N ALA A 64 16.88 1.03 20.84
CA ALA A 64 17.01 -0.23 20.12
C ALA A 64 16.19 -1.38 20.73
N ASN A 65 16.00 -1.38 22.04
CA ASN A 65 15.28 -2.43 22.78
C ASN A 65 13.75 -2.25 22.78
N ALA A 66 13.22 -1.15 22.27
CA ALA A 66 11.78 -0.90 22.22
C ALA A 66 11.07 -1.64 21.07
N TRP A 67 11.82 -2.10 20.07
CA TRP A 67 11.29 -2.67 18.85
C TRP A 67 11.06 -4.18 18.96
N ASN A 68 9.81 -4.61 18.85
CA ASN A 68 9.42 -6.01 18.97
C ASN A 68 9.34 -6.74 17.61
N SER A 69 9.46 -6.03 16.50
CA SER A 69 9.41 -6.60 15.15
C SER A 69 10.43 -5.94 14.23
N PRO A 70 11.18 -6.73 13.41
CA PRO A 70 12.06 -6.17 12.39
C PRO A 70 11.34 -5.21 11.43
N ARG A 71 10.06 -5.44 11.14
CA ARG A 71 9.24 -4.58 10.26
C ARG A 71 9.08 -3.15 10.78
N GLN A 72 9.09 -2.96 12.11
CA GLN A 72 9.01 -1.62 12.72
C GLN A 72 10.25 -0.79 12.44
N VAL A 73 11.40 -1.43 12.28
CA VAL A 73 12.70 -0.77 12.14
C VAL A 73 13.10 -0.60 10.67
N ILE A 74 12.83 -1.61 9.83
CA ILE A 74 13.37 -1.71 8.46
C ILE A 74 12.61 -0.85 7.45
N PHE A 75 11.29 -0.70 7.62
CA PHE A 75 10.48 -0.01 6.63
C PHE A 75 10.56 1.51 6.77
N PRO A 76 10.68 2.25 5.65
CA PRO A 76 10.58 3.71 5.67
C PRO A 76 9.23 4.17 6.25
N TRP A 77 9.20 5.31 6.93
CA TRP A 77 8.04 5.75 7.72
C TRP A 77 7.49 7.15 7.39
N THR A 78 8.09 7.84 6.43
CA THR A 78 7.69 9.22 6.10
C THR A 78 6.18 9.35 5.88
N PHE A 79 5.57 8.44 5.13
CA PHE A 79 4.12 8.50 4.89
C PHE A 79 3.31 7.98 6.07
N ASP A 80 3.83 7.02 6.83
CA ASP A 80 3.18 6.56 8.07
C ASP A 80 3.08 7.69 9.09
N ALA A 81 4.08 8.60 9.16
CA ALA A 81 4.03 9.77 10.02
C ALA A 81 2.86 10.70 9.66
N VAL A 82 2.55 10.86 8.36
CA VAL A 82 1.38 11.62 7.92
C VAL A 82 0.08 10.96 8.41
N HIS A 83 -0.07 9.64 8.26
CA HIS A 83 -1.22 8.91 8.78
C HIS A 83 -1.33 9.02 10.31
N TYR A 84 -0.18 8.94 11.02
CA TYR A 84 -0.14 9.03 12.47
C TYR A 84 -0.58 10.41 12.98
N LEU A 85 -0.24 11.47 12.26
CA LEU A 85 -0.73 12.82 12.57
C LEU A 85 -2.26 12.86 12.50
N PHE A 86 -2.87 12.30 11.46
CA PHE A 86 -4.33 12.22 11.34
C PHE A 86 -4.95 11.35 12.44
N LEU A 87 -4.30 10.26 12.84
CA LEU A 87 -4.72 9.46 13.98
C LEU A 87 -4.76 10.29 15.28
N LYS A 88 -3.74 11.13 15.53
CA LYS A 88 -3.67 12.01 16.71
C LYS A 88 -4.75 13.10 16.70
N ILE A 89 -5.14 13.57 15.54
CA ILE A 89 -6.28 14.51 15.39
C ILE A 89 -7.60 13.79 15.68
N GLY A 90 -7.64 12.46 15.64
CA GLY A 90 -8.81 11.62 15.93
C GLY A 90 -9.73 11.37 14.74
N TRP A 91 -9.40 11.87 13.54
CA TRP A 91 -10.22 11.78 12.35
C TRP A 91 -9.43 11.39 11.10
N GLY A 92 -10.08 10.57 10.23
CA GLY A 92 -9.60 10.37 8.88
C GLY A 92 -8.20 9.78 8.76
N THR A 93 -7.82 8.84 9.62
CA THR A 93 -6.49 8.22 9.58
C THR A 93 -6.13 7.67 8.20
N ASN A 94 -7.13 7.25 7.40
CA ASN A 94 -6.94 6.76 6.04
C ASN A 94 -6.93 7.88 4.98
N LEU A 95 -7.27 9.11 5.37
CA LEU A 95 -7.40 10.25 4.45
C LEU A 95 -6.11 10.55 3.64
N PRO A 96 -4.89 10.44 4.18
CA PRO A 96 -3.68 10.68 3.39
C PRO A 96 -3.56 9.79 2.14
N SER A 97 -3.93 8.50 2.23
CA SER A 97 -3.95 7.61 1.06
C SER A 97 -5.01 8.03 0.04
N PHE A 98 -6.18 8.46 0.50
CA PHE A 98 -7.23 8.97 -0.37
C PHE A 98 -6.83 10.28 -1.07
N LEU A 99 -6.19 11.20 -0.36
CA LEU A 99 -5.65 12.43 -0.95
C LEU A 99 -4.55 12.14 -1.99
N SER A 100 -3.74 11.10 -1.75
CA SER A 100 -2.76 10.63 -2.73
C SER A 100 -3.47 10.12 -4.00
N LEU A 101 -4.56 9.35 -3.87
CA LEU A 101 -5.39 8.96 -5.01
C LEU A 101 -5.93 10.18 -5.76
N LEU A 102 -6.55 11.13 -5.06
CA LEU A 102 -7.07 12.35 -5.70
C LEU A 102 -5.99 13.10 -6.48
N GLY A 103 -4.79 13.21 -5.91
CA GLY A 103 -3.63 13.79 -6.60
C GLY A 103 -3.27 13.03 -7.88
N VAL A 104 -3.26 11.69 -7.84
CA VAL A 104 -3.05 10.85 -9.04
C VAL A 104 -4.12 11.10 -10.08
N LEU A 105 -5.41 11.12 -9.70
CA LEU A 105 -6.52 11.34 -10.63
C LEU A 105 -6.44 12.72 -11.31
N VAL A 106 -6.11 13.76 -10.55
CA VAL A 106 -5.91 15.12 -11.08
C VAL A 106 -4.75 15.18 -12.06
N ILE A 107 -3.62 14.55 -11.73
CA ILE A 107 -2.45 14.49 -12.62
C ILE A 107 -2.79 13.74 -13.90
N VAL A 108 -3.40 12.56 -13.80
CA VAL A 108 -3.81 11.73 -14.94
C VAL A 108 -4.79 12.50 -15.82
N PHE A 109 -5.84 13.09 -15.25
CA PHE A 109 -6.79 13.89 -16.00
C PHE A 109 -6.10 15.02 -16.77
N ASN A 110 -5.26 15.80 -16.10
CA ASN A 110 -4.56 16.95 -16.72
C ASN A 110 -3.60 16.53 -17.85
N LEU A 111 -2.85 15.44 -17.67
CA LEU A 111 -1.91 14.95 -18.68
C LEU A 111 -2.64 14.34 -19.88
N VAL A 112 -3.63 13.51 -19.62
CA VAL A 112 -4.39 12.81 -20.67
C VAL A 112 -5.25 13.79 -21.46
N SER A 113 -5.98 14.69 -20.79
CA SER A 113 -6.83 15.67 -21.45
C SER A 113 -6.07 16.58 -22.40
N ARG A 114 -4.83 16.92 -22.09
CA ARG A 114 -3.97 17.70 -23.00
C ARG A 114 -3.56 16.95 -24.27
N CYS A 115 -3.50 15.62 -24.19
CA CYS A 115 -3.07 14.78 -25.32
C CYS A 115 -4.24 14.31 -26.19
N TRP A 116 -5.42 14.05 -25.59
CA TRP A 116 -6.54 13.37 -26.25
C TRP A 116 -7.91 14.02 -26.02
N GLY A 117 -8.00 15.10 -25.23
CA GLY A 117 -9.24 15.77 -24.87
C GLY A 117 -9.82 15.31 -23.53
N ALA A 118 -10.76 16.10 -23.01
CA ALA A 118 -11.32 15.94 -21.66
C ALA A 118 -12.07 14.60 -21.49
N SER A 119 -12.82 14.16 -22.50
CA SER A 119 -13.56 12.89 -22.45
C SER A 119 -12.63 11.70 -22.20
N VAL A 120 -11.48 11.63 -22.89
CA VAL A 120 -10.48 10.56 -22.65
C VAL A 120 -9.88 10.70 -21.25
N GLY A 121 -9.69 11.93 -20.77
CA GLY A 121 -9.27 12.20 -19.39
C GLY A 121 -10.24 11.60 -18.36
N PHE A 122 -11.56 11.79 -18.53
CA PHE A 122 -12.58 11.22 -17.66
C PHE A 122 -12.59 9.69 -17.70
N TRP A 123 -12.49 9.10 -18.87
CA TRP A 123 -12.40 7.63 -18.99
C TRP A 123 -11.15 7.07 -18.33
N SER A 124 -10.01 7.77 -18.39
CA SER A 124 -8.79 7.36 -17.70
C SER A 124 -8.97 7.40 -16.19
N VAL A 125 -9.57 8.46 -15.66
CA VAL A 125 -9.90 8.57 -14.23
C VAL A 125 -10.84 7.45 -13.81
N LEU A 126 -11.92 7.24 -14.55
CA LEU A 126 -12.92 6.22 -14.22
C LEU A 126 -12.35 4.80 -14.28
N SER A 127 -11.43 4.52 -15.22
CA SER A 127 -10.73 3.25 -15.27
C SER A 127 -9.92 2.96 -14.00
N LEU A 128 -9.28 3.97 -13.42
CA LEU A 128 -8.55 3.82 -12.16
C LEU A 128 -9.51 3.60 -10.98
N LEU A 129 -10.61 4.34 -10.94
CA LEU A 129 -11.66 4.18 -9.93
C LEU A 129 -12.39 2.83 -10.00
N ALA A 130 -12.29 2.13 -11.14
CA ALA A 130 -12.87 0.81 -11.35
C ALA A 130 -11.94 -0.36 -10.96
N MET A 131 -10.73 -0.07 -10.48
CA MET A 131 -9.75 -1.08 -10.06
C MET A 131 -9.79 -1.31 -8.55
N PRO A 132 -10.19 -2.52 -8.06
CA PRO A 132 -10.36 -2.81 -6.64
C PRO A 132 -9.15 -2.42 -5.79
N THR A 133 -7.95 -2.90 -6.15
CA THR A 133 -6.72 -2.63 -5.39
C THR A 133 -6.48 -1.14 -5.20
N ILE A 134 -6.68 -0.32 -6.24
CA ILE A 134 -6.46 1.13 -6.16
C ILE A 134 -7.43 1.76 -5.16
N MET A 135 -8.72 1.39 -5.23
CA MET A 135 -9.74 1.98 -4.37
C MET A 135 -9.63 1.52 -2.92
N ILE A 136 -9.35 0.23 -2.70
CA ILE A 136 -9.14 -0.30 -1.35
C ILE A 136 -7.92 0.35 -0.70
N GLN A 137 -6.79 0.47 -1.43
CA GLN A 137 -5.59 1.13 -0.92
C GLN A 137 -5.83 2.61 -0.57
N ALA A 138 -6.76 3.29 -1.25
CA ALA A 138 -7.13 4.67 -0.94
C ALA A 138 -7.85 4.85 0.41
N THR A 139 -8.40 3.78 0.97
CA THR A 139 -9.13 3.79 2.25
C THR A 139 -8.39 3.05 3.37
N THR A 140 -7.09 2.91 3.23
CA THR A 140 -6.22 2.24 4.22
C THR A 140 -5.03 3.12 4.57
N THR A 141 -4.29 2.74 5.60
CA THR A 141 -3.01 3.37 5.97
C THR A 141 -1.81 2.77 5.22
N LYS A 142 -2.04 2.19 4.05
CA LYS A 142 -0.97 1.66 3.20
C LYS A 142 -0.35 2.76 2.35
N ASN A 143 0.94 2.63 2.09
CA ASN A 143 1.74 3.68 1.46
C ASN A 143 1.87 3.50 -0.07
N ASP A 144 1.16 2.54 -0.66
CA ASP A 144 1.36 2.16 -2.06
C ASP A 144 0.89 3.27 -3.02
N LEU A 145 -0.22 3.95 -2.70
CA LEU A 145 -0.70 5.11 -3.47
C LEU A 145 0.19 6.35 -3.31
N ALA A 146 0.88 6.50 -2.18
CA ALA A 146 1.85 7.57 -2.02
C ALA A 146 3.02 7.45 -3.02
N VAL A 147 3.47 6.22 -3.30
CA VAL A 147 4.49 5.95 -4.32
C VAL A 147 3.97 6.34 -5.72
N VAL A 148 2.73 5.96 -6.05
CA VAL A 148 2.11 6.33 -7.33
C VAL A 148 1.94 7.84 -7.47
N PHE A 149 1.48 8.50 -6.41
CA PHE A 149 1.33 9.95 -6.38
C PHE A 149 2.68 10.66 -6.55
N GLY A 150 3.72 10.20 -5.84
CA GLY A 150 5.08 10.72 -6.00
C GLY A 150 5.59 10.56 -7.43
N ALA A 151 5.42 9.38 -8.05
CA ALA A 151 5.79 9.15 -9.45
C ALA A 151 5.01 10.07 -10.41
N GLY A 152 3.71 10.27 -10.16
CA GLY A 152 2.87 11.20 -10.91
C GLY A 152 3.34 12.65 -10.78
N CYS A 153 3.62 13.12 -9.57
CA CYS A 153 4.15 14.45 -9.30
C CYS A 153 5.51 14.68 -9.97
N TRP A 154 6.39 13.69 -9.90
CA TRP A 154 7.68 13.73 -10.60
C TRP A 154 7.49 13.91 -12.11
N LEU A 155 6.67 13.06 -12.75
CA LEU A 155 6.40 13.13 -14.18
C LEU A 155 5.76 14.48 -14.56
N TYR A 156 4.76 14.90 -13.82
CA TYR A 156 4.08 16.19 -14.04
C TYR A 156 5.07 17.35 -13.93
N SER A 157 5.99 17.30 -12.97
CA SER A 157 7.01 18.32 -12.77
C SER A 157 7.99 18.41 -13.95
N LEU A 158 8.44 17.26 -14.50
CA LEU A 158 9.29 17.26 -15.69
C LEU A 158 8.59 17.90 -16.91
N VAL A 159 7.31 17.54 -17.13
CA VAL A 159 6.51 18.10 -18.23
C VAL A 159 6.29 19.60 -18.04
N ARG A 160 5.93 20.03 -16.84
CA ARG A 160 5.67 21.44 -16.54
C ARG A 160 6.92 22.29 -16.57
N PHE A 161 8.06 21.76 -16.11
CA PHE A 161 9.33 22.46 -16.20
C PHE A 161 9.70 22.78 -17.66
N ARG A 162 9.50 21.85 -18.58
CA ARG A 162 9.75 22.09 -20.01
C ARG A 162 8.91 23.24 -20.60
N ILE A 163 7.73 23.49 -20.03
CA ILE A 163 6.83 24.56 -20.50
C ILE A 163 7.13 25.89 -19.82
N SER A 164 7.30 25.89 -18.49
CA SER A 164 7.34 27.11 -17.68
C SER A 164 8.75 27.54 -17.25
N GLN A 165 9.74 26.64 -17.34
CA GLN A 165 11.12 26.82 -16.84
C GLN A 165 11.20 27.24 -15.35
N SER A 166 10.13 26.99 -14.58
CA SER A 166 10.06 27.37 -13.16
C SER A 166 10.84 26.41 -12.28
N ARG A 167 11.71 26.95 -11.42
CA ARG A 167 12.50 26.20 -10.43
C ARG A 167 11.62 25.42 -9.44
N PHE A 168 10.37 25.86 -9.24
CA PHE A 168 9.39 25.16 -8.43
C PHE A 168 9.20 23.70 -8.87
N PHE A 169 9.18 23.44 -10.19
CA PHE A 169 9.03 22.08 -10.69
C PHE A 169 10.29 21.23 -10.53
N ILE A 170 11.48 21.84 -10.46
CA ILE A 170 12.70 21.10 -10.11
C ILE A 170 12.64 20.63 -8.65
N LEU A 171 12.26 21.53 -7.73
CA LEU A 171 12.06 21.21 -6.33
C LEU A 171 10.98 20.13 -6.15
N THR A 172 9.84 20.25 -6.83
CA THR A 172 8.75 19.26 -6.75
C THR A 172 9.20 17.89 -7.25
N ALA A 173 9.99 17.81 -8.32
CA ALA A 173 10.55 16.56 -8.80
C ALA A 173 11.50 15.92 -7.78
N ALA A 174 12.37 16.70 -7.17
CA ALA A 174 13.29 16.26 -6.13
C ALA A 174 12.55 15.75 -4.88
N LEU A 175 11.58 16.54 -4.39
CA LEU A 175 10.74 16.19 -3.25
C LEU A 175 9.94 14.90 -3.51
N SER A 176 9.38 14.74 -4.71
CA SER A 176 8.60 13.56 -5.08
C SER A 176 9.44 12.28 -4.99
N LEU A 177 10.66 12.29 -5.51
CA LEU A 177 11.55 11.12 -5.44
C LEU A 177 11.98 10.81 -4.00
N ALA A 178 12.33 11.82 -3.22
CA ALA A 178 12.69 11.64 -1.82
C ALA A 178 11.51 11.08 -1.00
N PHE A 179 10.30 11.62 -1.20
CA PHE A 179 9.08 11.15 -0.55
C PHE A 179 8.72 9.71 -0.92
N MET A 180 8.87 9.33 -2.20
CA MET A 180 8.67 7.94 -2.63
C MET A 180 9.64 6.99 -1.91
N ALA A 181 10.92 7.31 -1.89
CA ALA A 181 11.95 6.50 -1.23
C ALA A 181 11.70 6.37 0.27
N GLY A 182 11.25 7.45 0.92
CA GLY A 182 10.90 7.47 2.34
C GLY A 182 9.54 6.85 2.68
N SER A 183 8.74 6.49 1.67
CA SER A 183 7.42 5.88 1.88
C SER A 183 7.45 4.36 1.82
N LYS A 184 8.27 3.76 0.93
CA LYS A 184 8.31 2.30 0.72
C LYS A 184 9.68 1.83 0.24
N THR A 185 10.13 0.72 0.78
CA THR A 185 11.42 0.12 0.42
C THR A 185 11.48 -0.28 -1.07
N TYR A 186 10.41 -0.84 -1.63
CA TYR A 186 10.39 -1.23 -3.05
C TYR A 186 10.40 -0.01 -4.01
N ALA A 187 10.10 1.18 -3.51
CA ALA A 187 10.18 2.40 -4.32
C ALA A 187 11.62 2.88 -4.53
N ILE A 188 12.59 2.46 -3.71
CA ILE A 188 13.99 2.90 -3.81
C ILE A 188 14.59 2.61 -5.20
N PRO A 189 14.54 1.36 -5.72
CA PRO A 189 15.05 1.08 -7.07
C PRO A 189 14.29 1.85 -8.16
N ILE A 190 12.98 2.09 -7.99
CA ILE A 190 12.21 2.94 -8.89
C ILE A 190 12.74 4.37 -8.85
N CYS A 191 12.95 4.95 -7.67
CA CYS A 191 13.51 6.28 -7.49
C CYS A 191 14.90 6.41 -8.12
N ALA A 192 15.77 5.40 -7.99
CA ALA A 192 17.07 5.38 -8.62
C ALA A 192 16.97 5.48 -10.16
N ILE A 193 16.08 4.69 -10.76
CA ILE A 193 15.81 4.74 -12.22
C ILE A 193 15.27 6.11 -12.61
N LEU A 194 14.29 6.65 -11.88
CA LEU A 194 13.70 7.96 -12.18
C LEU A 194 14.72 9.10 -12.01
N THR A 195 15.65 8.98 -11.07
CA THR A 195 16.78 9.92 -10.91
C THR A 195 17.70 9.88 -12.14
N ILE A 196 18.03 8.68 -12.63
CA ILE A 196 18.82 8.52 -13.87
C ILE A 196 18.07 9.12 -15.06
N VAL A 197 16.77 8.86 -15.19
CA VAL A 197 15.93 9.47 -16.24
C VAL A 197 15.93 10.99 -16.14
N THR A 198 15.82 11.54 -14.93
CA THR A 198 15.90 12.99 -14.69
C THR A 198 17.24 13.57 -15.16
N ALA A 199 18.33 12.92 -14.79
CA ALA A 199 19.68 13.33 -15.21
C ALA A 199 19.82 13.23 -16.74
N TRP A 200 19.28 12.20 -17.36
CA TRP A 200 19.31 12.04 -18.82
C TRP A 200 18.45 13.09 -19.54
N VAL A 201 17.27 13.41 -19.04
CA VAL A 201 16.37 14.45 -19.59
C VAL A 201 17.04 15.83 -19.57
N TRP A 202 17.74 16.16 -18.48
CA TRP A 202 18.40 17.46 -18.29
C TRP A 202 19.90 17.45 -18.59
N ARG A 203 20.44 16.39 -19.21
CA ARG A 203 21.89 16.23 -19.44
C ARG A 203 22.57 17.40 -20.20
N LYS A 204 21.78 18.12 -20.98
CA LYS A 204 22.27 19.32 -21.72
C LYS A 204 22.12 20.64 -20.93
N GLU A 205 21.50 20.57 -19.75
CA GLU A 205 21.16 21.72 -18.90
C GLU A 205 21.87 21.59 -17.53
N ILE A 206 23.20 21.74 -17.53
CA ILE A 206 24.01 21.47 -16.30
C ILE A 206 23.52 22.28 -15.08
N ARG A 207 23.10 23.55 -15.29
CA ARG A 207 22.55 24.38 -14.21
C ARG A 207 21.29 23.78 -13.59
N THR A 208 20.40 23.23 -14.41
CA THR A 208 19.18 22.54 -13.98
C THR A 208 19.53 21.27 -13.19
N LEU A 209 20.52 20.50 -13.64
CA LEU A 209 21.01 19.31 -12.91
C LEU A 209 21.62 19.66 -11.55
N LEU A 210 22.42 20.71 -11.49
CA LEU A 210 23.01 21.19 -10.22
C LEU A 210 21.93 21.67 -9.26
N LEU A 211 20.92 22.41 -9.75
CA LEU A 211 19.77 22.81 -8.94
C LEU A 211 18.97 21.61 -8.45
N PHE A 212 18.73 20.62 -9.32
CA PHE A 212 18.05 19.39 -8.92
C PHE A 212 18.82 18.64 -7.83
N ALA A 213 20.14 18.46 -7.99
CA ALA A 213 20.98 17.83 -6.97
C ALA A 213 20.97 18.62 -5.66
N GLY A 214 21.05 19.97 -5.75
CA GLY A 214 20.98 20.87 -4.61
C GLY A 214 19.64 20.81 -3.84
N PHE A 215 18.52 20.55 -4.52
CA PHE A 215 17.24 20.32 -3.87
C PHE A 215 17.07 18.85 -3.41
N TYR A 216 17.56 17.88 -4.20
CA TYR A 216 17.34 16.47 -3.95
C TYR A 216 17.99 16.00 -2.65
N LEU A 217 19.22 16.42 -2.38
CA LEU A 217 19.93 16.03 -1.16
C LEU A 217 19.20 16.46 0.12
N PRO A 218 18.82 17.73 0.33
CA PRO A 218 18.00 18.12 1.48
C PRO A 218 16.66 17.40 1.54
N CYS A 219 15.98 17.19 0.41
CA CYS A 219 14.72 16.44 0.39
C CYS A 219 14.91 15.00 0.84
N VAL A 220 15.99 14.32 0.43
CA VAL A 220 16.30 12.95 0.90
C VAL A 220 16.61 12.92 2.39
N LEU A 221 17.34 13.93 2.90
CA LEU A 221 17.63 14.04 4.32
C LEU A 221 16.36 14.22 5.17
N LEU A 222 15.37 14.98 4.67
CA LEU A 222 14.14 15.29 5.40
C LEU A 222 13.02 14.27 5.19
N PHE A 223 12.91 13.70 4.00
CA PHE A 223 11.77 12.87 3.59
C PHE A 223 12.16 11.47 3.10
N GLY A 224 13.44 11.14 3.03
CA GLY A 224 13.94 9.84 2.57
C GLY A 224 13.96 8.76 3.65
N SER A 225 13.50 9.07 4.87
CA SER A 225 13.56 8.16 6.03
C SER A 225 14.98 7.62 6.31
N LEU A 226 16.02 8.45 6.16
CA LEU A 226 17.42 8.03 6.39
C LEU A 226 17.66 7.58 7.83
N GLU A 227 16.95 8.16 8.78
CA GLU A 227 16.96 7.77 10.19
C GLU A 227 16.55 6.30 10.39
N THR A 228 15.61 5.80 9.58
CA THR A 228 15.24 4.37 9.58
C THR A 228 16.42 3.48 9.20
N TYR A 229 17.16 3.84 8.17
CA TYR A 229 18.34 3.08 7.75
C TYR A 229 19.47 3.17 8.75
N ALA A 230 19.66 4.33 9.41
CA ALA A 230 20.62 4.51 10.49
C ALA A 230 20.26 3.65 11.70
N LEU A 231 18.99 3.64 12.13
CA LEU A 231 18.51 2.79 13.21
C LEU A 231 18.64 1.29 12.86
N THR A 232 18.30 0.92 11.62
CA THR A 232 18.45 -0.45 11.13
C THR A 232 19.92 -0.89 11.17
N TRP A 233 20.83 -0.01 10.77
CA TRP A 233 22.27 -0.25 10.89
C TRP A 233 22.72 -0.41 12.34
N GLN A 234 22.25 0.45 13.22
CA GLN A 234 22.57 0.39 14.65
C GLN A 234 22.16 -0.96 15.28
N ILE A 235 20.98 -1.48 14.90
CA ILE A 235 20.44 -2.71 15.51
C ILE A 235 20.98 -3.98 14.85
N TYR A 236 21.10 -3.98 13.51
CA TYR A 236 21.39 -5.19 12.72
C TYR A 236 22.75 -5.15 12.03
N HIS A 237 23.52 -4.05 12.15
CA HIS A 237 24.76 -3.79 11.41
C HIS A 237 24.62 -3.93 9.89
N ARG A 238 23.40 -3.67 9.37
CA ARG A 238 23.00 -3.76 7.95
C ARG A 238 21.88 -2.77 7.66
N PRO A 239 21.95 -2.00 6.54
CA PRO A 239 20.97 -0.95 6.26
C PRO A 239 19.59 -1.49 5.86
N LEU A 240 19.49 -2.75 5.38
CA LEU A 240 18.24 -3.38 4.95
C LEU A 240 17.69 -4.38 5.97
N GLY A 241 18.31 -4.49 7.16
CA GLY A 241 17.85 -5.36 8.25
C GLY A 241 18.48 -6.76 8.27
N PRO A 242 17.90 -7.68 9.07
CA PRO A 242 18.43 -9.04 9.21
C PRO A 242 18.46 -9.77 7.87
N ILE A 243 19.53 -10.55 7.66
CA ILE A 243 19.72 -11.29 6.40
C ILE A 243 18.54 -12.20 6.10
N ASP A 244 18.06 -12.93 7.11
CA ASP A 244 16.99 -13.90 6.95
C ASP A 244 15.70 -13.21 6.52
N PHE A 245 15.39 -12.06 7.13
CA PHE A 245 14.20 -11.28 6.76
C PHE A 245 14.26 -10.79 5.32
N VAL A 246 15.38 -10.21 4.90
CA VAL A 246 15.58 -9.74 3.51
C VAL A 246 15.58 -10.91 2.55
N HIS A 247 16.26 -12.00 2.91
CA HIS A 247 16.34 -13.21 2.12
C HIS A 247 14.96 -13.85 1.92
N ASP A 248 14.11 -13.84 2.94
CA ASP A 248 12.77 -14.41 2.87
C ASP A 248 11.82 -13.62 1.99
N GLN A 249 12.00 -12.31 1.86
CA GLN A 249 11.11 -11.48 1.03
C GLN A 249 11.54 -11.34 -0.42
N ARG A 250 12.81 -11.58 -0.74
CA ARG A 250 13.31 -11.39 -2.10
C ARG A 250 12.98 -12.57 -3.03
N ASN A 251 12.90 -12.26 -4.31
CA ASN A 251 12.97 -13.30 -5.34
C ASN A 251 14.38 -13.92 -5.37
N ARG A 252 14.49 -15.19 -5.00
CA ARG A 252 15.77 -15.93 -4.91
C ARG A 252 16.19 -16.55 -6.24
N ASP A 253 15.26 -16.65 -7.17
CA ASP A 253 15.42 -17.40 -8.43
C ASP A 253 15.73 -16.50 -9.63
N GLY A 254 16.03 -15.22 -9.40
CA GLY A 254 16.41 -14.26 -10.43
C GLY A 254 15.40 -14.19 -11.58
N PHE A 255 15.87 -14.36 -12.83
CA PHE A 255 15.00 -14.27 -14.01
C PHE A 255 13.96 -15.40 -14.10
N ARG A 256 14.23 -16.59 -13.56
CA ARG A 256 13.23 -17.66 -13.49
C ARG A 256 12.10 -17.27 -12.53
N GLY A 257 12.43 -16.68 -11.38
CA GLY A 257 11.47 -16.15 -10.44
C GLY A 257 10.68 -14.98 -11.02
N LEU A 258 11.32 -14.07 -11.78
CA LEU A 258 10.62 -13.03 -12.54
C LEU A 258 9.57 -13.63 -13.47
N ALA A 259 9.95 -14.63 -14.31
CA ALA A 259 9.02 -15.25 -15.23
C ALA A 259 7.84 -15.92 -14.51
N ALA A 260 8.12 -16.65 -13.42
CA ALA A 260 7.08 -17.28 -12.61
C ALA A 260 6.12 -16.24 -11.98
N ASN A 261 6.66 -15.15 -11.47
CA ASN A 261 5.87 -14.09 -10.85
C ASN A 261 5.00 -13.34 -11.88
N LEU A 262 5.51 -13.07 -13.07
CA LEU A 262 4.70 -12.49 -14.16
C LEU A 262 3.50 -13.37 -14.52
N VAL A 263 3.70 -14.70 -14.61
CA VAL A 263 2.59 -15.65 -14.85
C VAL A 263 1.57 -15.58 -13.71
N ARG A 264 2.01 -15.55 -12.45
CA ARG A 264 1.11 -15.48 -11.29
C ARG A 264 0.33 -14.17 -11.25
N TYR A 265 0.99 -13.03 -11.49
CA TYR A 265 0.30 -11.74 -11.55
C TYR A 265 -0.69 -11.66 -12.70
N PHE A 266 -0.35 -12.21 -13.87
CA PHE A 266 -1.30 -12.28 -14.97
C PHE A 266 -2.54 -13.11 -14.60
N LEU A 267 -2.35 -14.31 -14.08
CA LEU A 267 -3.44 -15.21 -13.69
C LEU A 267 -4.27 -14.68 -12.51
N GLY A 268 -3.63 -14.06 -11.51
CA GLY A 268 -4.32 -13.44 -10.39
C GLY A 268 -5.28 -12.36 -10.84
N ASN A 269 -4.88 -11.52 -11.81
CA ASN A 269 -5.75 -10.45 -12.31
C ASN A 269 -6.92 -10.94 -13.20
N VAL A 270 -6.87 -12.18 -13.69
CA VAL A 270 -8.00 -12.81 -14.41
C VAL A 270 -9.03 -13.36 -13.45
N SER A 271 -8.65 -13.65 -12.21
CA SER A 271 -9.57 -14.15 -11.20
C SER A 271 -10.58 -13.05 -10.83
N LEU A 272 -11.83 -13.24 -11.26
CA LEU A 272 -12.91 -12.26 -11.08
C LEU A 272 -13.47 -12.24 -9.64
N GLY A 273 -12.65 -12.62 -8.64
CA GLY A 273 -13.03 -12.53 -7.24
C GLY A 273 -13.90 -13.69 -6.75
N ILE A 274 -14.62 -13.41 -5.68
CA ILE A 274 -15.37 -14.36 -4.87
C ILE A 274 -16.84 -14.23 -5.21
N ASP A 275 -17.56 -15.33 -5.06
CA ASP A 275 -19.02 -15.28 -4.98
C ASP A 275 -19.43 -14.50 -3.70
N GLY A 276 -20.64 -13.93 -3.70
CA GLY A 276 -21.15 -13.14 -2.58
C GLY A 276 -21.16 -13.86 -1.21
N ASN A 277 -20.87 -15.16 -1.18
CA ASN A 277 -20.82 -16.01 0.01
C ASN A 277 -19.39 -16.21 0.54
N GLY A 278 -18.39 -15.59 -0.06
CA GLY A 278 -17.00 -15.72 0.39
C GLY A 278 -16.27 -16.96 -0.12
N ASN A 279 -16.87 -17.74 -1.01
CA ASN A 279 -16.24 -18.90 -1.65
C ASN A 279 -15.47 -18.46 -2.89
N GLN A 280 -14.34 -19.12 -3.18
CA GLN A 280 -13.64 -18.91 -4.45
C GLN A 280 -14.58 -19.18 -5.61
N SER A 281 -14.65 -18.26 -6.57
CA SER A 281 -15.39 -18.47 -7.81
C SER A 281 -14.87 -19.72 -8.53
N GLY A 282 -15.75 -20.41 -9.23
CA GLY A 282 -15.34 -21.57 -10.05
C GLY A 282 -14.24 -21.21 -11.06
N LEU A 283 -14.24 -19.96 -11.56
CA LEU A 283 -13.19 -19.41 -12.42
C LEU A 283 -11.85 -19.30 -11.69
N ALA A 284 -11.81 -18.80 -10.45
CA ALA A 284 -10.57 -18.69 -9.68
C ALA A 284 -9.94 -20.08 -9.46
N LYS A 285 -10.74 -21.09 -9.05
CA LYS A 285 -10.28 -22.48 -8.90
C LYS A 285 -9.77 -23.06 -10.20
N PHE A 286 -10.46 -22.80 -11.30
CA PHE A 286 -10.04 -23.24 -12.64
C PHE A 286 -8.69 -22.60 -13.02
N LEU A 287 -8.53 -21.29 -12.82
CA LEU A 287 -7.31 -20.55 -13.14
C LEU A 287 -6.12 -21.00 -12.28
N GLU A 288 -6.35 -21.28 -11.01
CA GLU A 288 -5.31 -21.87 -10.14
C GLU A 288 -4.84 -23.22 -10.65
N SER A 289 -5.79 -24.09 -11.01
CA SER A 289 -5.46 -25.42 -11.56
C SER A 289 -4.68 -25.29 -12.86
N LYS A 290 -5.10 -24.41 -13.78
CA LYS A 290 -4.40 -24.14 -15.03
C LYS A 290 -3.06 -23.45 -14.81
N GLY A 291 -3.01 -22.49 -13.89
CA GLY A 291 -1.78 -21.79 -13.52
C GLY A 291 -0.71 -22.75 -13.00
N ARG A 292 -1.08 -23.65 -12.10
CA ARG A 292 -0.16 -24.70 -11.63
C ARG A 292 0.37 -25.58 -12.78
N LYS A 293 -0.49 -25.94 -13.74
CA LYS A 293 -0.08 -26.72 -14.93
C LYS A 293 0.86 -25.91 -15.83
N ILE A 294 0.58 -24.62 -16.05
CA ILE A 294 1.43 -23.73 -16.85
C ILE A 294 2.80 -23.60 -16.20
N LEU A 295 2.87 -23.29 -14.89
CA LEU A 295 4.13 -23.18 -14.15
C LEU A 295 4.92 -24.50 -14.17
N HIS A 296 4.24 -25.65 -14.05
CA HIS A 296 4.88 -26.95 -14.18
C HIS A 296 5.45 -27.20 -15.59
N TYR A 297 4.66 -26.91 -16.62
CA TYR A 297 5.06 -27.09 -18.02
C TYR A 297 6.25 -26.20 -18.40
N LEU A 298 6.29 -24.97 -17.87
CA LEU A 298 7.40 -24.02 -18.08
C LEU A 298 8.61 -24.29 -17.16
N HIS A 299 8.64 -25.38 -16.39
CA HIS A 299 9.66 -25.69 -15.39
C HIS A 299 9.87 -24.60 -14.35
N LEU A 300 8.80 -23.85 -13.99
CA LEU A 300 8.79 -22.77 -13.02
C LEU A 300 8.08 -23.16 -11.70
N LYS A 301 7.89 -24.45 -11.45
CA LYS A 301 7.27 -24.97 -10.24
C LYS A 301 8.06 -24.57 -9.00
N ASN A 302 7.37 -24.06 -7.99
CA ASN A 302 7.93 -23.61 -6.71
C ASN A 302 9.06 -22.55 -6.83
N VAL A 303 9.10 -21.80 -7.94
CA VAL A 303 10.11 -20.79 -8.24
C VAL A 303 9.55 -19.39 -7.94
N GLY A 304 10.38 -18.50 -7.40
CA GLY A 304 10.07 -17.07 -7.24
C GLY A 304 9.18 -16.71 -6.05
N TYR A 305 8.95 -17.59 -5.10
CA TYR A 305 8.19 -17.30 -3.89
C TYR A 305 9.00 -16.53 -2.85
N ALA A 306 8.34 -15.58 -2.18
CA ALA A 306 8.79 -15.11 -0.88
C ALA A 306 8.37 -16.13 0.20
N PHE A 307 9.11 -16.19 1.30
CA PHE A 307 8.83 -17.14 2.39
C PHE A 307 8.54 -18.56 1.90
N PRO A 308 9.45 -19.22 1.16
CA PRO A 308 9.19 -20.50 0.49
C PRO A 308 8.82 -21.64 1.45
N HIS A 309 9.04 -21.47 2.77
CA HIS A 309 8.55 -22.38 3.80
C HIS A 309 7.02 -22.32 3.97
N PHE A 310 6.41 -21.17 3.64
CA PHE A 310 4.95 -20.95 3.75
C PHE A 310 4.25 -20.97 2.40
N PHE A 311 4.90 -20.47 1.34
CA PHE A 311 4.30 -20.32 0.02
C PHE A 311 4.97 -21.22 -1.01
N ASN A 312 4.14 -21.92 -1.76
CA ASN A 312 4.53 -22.79 -2.86
C ASN A 312 3.34 -22.97 -3.80
N ASP A 313 3.50 -23.72 -4.90
CA ASP A 313 2.41 -23.92 -5.86
C ASP A 313 1.19 -24.67 -5.29
N ARG A 314 1.29 -25.33 -4.13
CA ARG A 314 0.13 -25.94 -3.45
C ARG A 314 -0.69 -24.89 -2.69
N THR A 315 -0.02 -23.84 -2.22
CA THR A 315 -0.64 -22.69 -1.56
C THR A 315 -0.95 -21.53 -2.51
N LEU A 316 -0.81 -21.76 -3.84
CA LEU A 316 -1.18 -20.78 -4.84
C LEU A 316 -2.68 -20.51 -4.73
N ASP A 317 -3.00 -19.32 -4.27
CA ASP A 317 -4.34 -18.88 -3.99
C ASP A 317 -4.55 -17.54 -4.69
N PHE A 318 -5.41 -17.51 -5.71
CA PHE A 318 -5.79 -16.28 -6.39
C PHE A 318 -7.02 -15.72 -5.69
N ALA A 319 -6.78 -14.73 -4.86
CA ALA A 319 -7.75 -13.87 -4.17
C ALA A 319 -8.97 -14.59 -3.54
N LYS A 320 -8.87 -14.84 -2.24
CA LYS A 320 -10.01 -15.35 -1.45
C LYS A 320 -11.07 -14.28 -1.18
N LYS A 321 -10.66 -13.03 -1.02
CA LYS A 321 -11.52 -11.87 -0.77
C LYS A 321 -10.87 -10.65 -1.38
N SER A 322 -11.66 -9.78 -2.02
CA SER A 322 -11.20 -8.42 -2.32
C SER A 322 -11.16 -7.61 -1.03
N ASP A 323 -10.15 -7.84 -0.23
CA ASP A 323 -9.84 -7.07 0.96
C ASP A 323 -8.53 -6.32 0.79
N GLU A 324 -8.11 -5.64 1.81
CA GLU A 324 -6.90 -4.84 1.86
C GLU A 324 -5.61 -5.62 1.55
N TYR A 325 -5.58 -6.93 1.78
CA TYR A 325 -4.42 -7.79 1.55
C TYR A 325 -4.46 -8.51 0.22
N TYR A 326 -5.63 -8.97 -0.20
CA TYR A 326 -5.82 -9.92 -1.30
C TYR A 326 -6.56 -9.32 -2.49
N SER A 327 -6.64 -7.99 -2.60
CA SER A 327 -7.30 -7.38 -3.73
C SER A 327 -6.47 -7.46 -5.01
N ASP A 328 -7.14 -7.80 -6.09
CA ASP A 328 -6.61 -7.73 -7.46
C ASP A 328 -7.10 -6.47 -8.17
N TYR A 329 -6.65 -6.25 -9.41
CA TYR A 329 -7.08 -5.10 -10.20
C TYR A 329 -8.40 -5.33 -10.94
N GLY A 330 -9.00 -6.51 -10.78
CA GLY A 330 -10.30 -6.86 -11.34
C GLY A 330 -10.33 -6.88 -12.86
N LEU A 331 -11.56 -6.91 -13.40
CA LEU A 331 -11.79 -7.00 -14.84
C LEU A 331 -11.16 -5.84 -15.63
N VAL A 332 -11.23 -4.63 -15.09
CA VAL A 332 -10.64 -3.43 -15.73
C VAL A 332 -9.11 -3.51 -15.73
N GLY A 333 -8.51 -3.95 -14.63
CA GLY A 333 -7.06 -4.16 -14.54
C GLY A 333 -6.58 -5.25 -15.51
N PHE A 334 -7.32 -6.36 -15.61
CA PHE A 334 -7.03 -7.40 -16.58
C PHE A 334 -7.11 -6.87 -18.02
N ALA A 335 -8.19 -6.15 -18.36
CA ALA A 335 -8.35 -5.55 -19.68
C ALA A 335 -7.22 -4.54 -19.99
N ALA A 336 -6.78 -3.77 -18.98
CA ALA A 336 -5.67 -2.83 -19.11
C ALA A 336 -4.35 -3.55 -19.39
N LEU A 337 -4.05 -4.61 -18.65
CA LEU A 337 -2.86 -5.44 -18.87
C LEU A 337 -2.89 -6.11 -20.25
N LEU A 338 -4.03 -6.71 -20.64
CA LEU A 338 -4.19 -7.37 -21.95
C LEU A 338 -4.04 -6.37 -23.11
N THR A 339 -4.72 -5.21 -23.03
CA THR A 339 -4.59 -4.13 -24.01
C THR A 339 -3.14 -3.69 -24.14
N SER A 340 -2.45 -3.46 -23.02
CA SER A 340 -1.05 -3.07 -23.00
C SER A 340 -0.14 -4.14 -23.62
N SER A 341 -0.38 -5.43 -23.33
CA SER A 341 0.37 -6.55 -23.89
C SER A 341 0.22 -6.68 -25.41
N ILE A 342 -0.98 -6.40 -25.94
CA ILE A 342 -1.24 -6.43 -27.38
C ILE A 342 -0.62 -5.22 -28.09
N TYR A 343 -0.78 -4.04 -27.49
CA TYR A 343 -0.43 -2.79 -28.16
C TYR A 343 1.04 -2.39 -28.02
N ILE A 344 1.82 -2.98 -27.13
CA ILE A 344 3.26 -2.73 -27.03
C ILE A 344 4.00 -3.05 -28.33
N TRP A 345 3.48 -4.00 -29.10
CA TRP A 345 4.05 -4.45 -30.38
C TRP A 345 3.55 -3.64 -31.59
N ARG A 346 2.68 -2.62 -31.38
CA ARG A 346 2.14 -1.83 -32.50
C ARG A 346 2.97 -0.56 -32.74
N PRO A 347 3.68 -0.45 -33.87
CA PRO A 347 4.58 0.67 -34.15
C PRO A 347 3.86 2.01 -34.40
N ARG A 348 2.53 2.00 -34.54
CA ARG A 348 1.72 3.19 -34.84
C ARG A 348 1.09 3.87 -33.62
N LEU A 349 1.39 3.39 -32.41
CA LEU A 349 0.97 4.09 -31.21
C LEU A 349 1.68 5.42 -31.05
N ARG A 350 0.99 6.42 -30.47
CA ARG A 350 1.67 7.62 -30.00
C ARG A 350 2.76 7.25 -29.00
N ASN A 351 3.92 7.88 -29.14
CA ASN A 351 5.08 7.60 -28.29
C ASN A 351 4.75 7.63 -26.79
N ILE A 352 3.80 8.49 -26.37
CA ILE A 352 3.39 8.59 -24.97
C ILE A 352 2.65 7.34 -24.47
N CYS A 353 1.77 6.73 -25.28
CA CYS A 353 1.13 5.46 -24.93
C CYS A 353 2.17 4.35 -24.80
N TRP A 354 3.10 4.30 -25.76
CA TRP A 354 4.17 3.31 -25.73
C TRP A 354 5.06 3.47 -24.49
N ILE A 355 5.42 4.71 -24.13
CA ILE A 355 6.20 5.01 -22.91
C ILE A 355 5.45 4.55 -21.65
N MET A 356 4.14 4.83 -21.55
CA MET A 356 3.33 4.40 -20.39
C MET A 356 3.31 2.87 -20.29
N ILE A 357 3.06 2.16 -21.41
CA ILE A 357 3.05 0.70 -21.44
C ILE A 357 4.42 0.12 -21.06
N ALA A 358 5.49 0.61 -21.68
CA ALA A 358 6.85 0.15 -21.42
C ALA A 358 7.26 0.41 -19.97
N SER A 359 6.93 1.59 -19.42
CA SER A 359 7.19 1.92 -18.02
C SER A 359 6.38 1.05 -17.06
N GLY A 360 5.12 0.75 -17.40
CA GLY A 360 4.28 -0.17 -16.63
C GLY A 360 4.87 -1.58 -16.56
N PHE A 361 5.32 -2.12 -17.70
CA PHE A 361 6.00 -3.42 -17.74
C PHE A 361 7.36 -3.40 -17.06
N ALA A 362 8.13 -2.31 -17.17
CA ALA A 362 9.40 -2.18 -16.49
C ALA A 362 9.22 -2.18 -14.96
N ALA A 363 8.23 -1.45 -14.43
CA ALA A 363 7.90 -1.44 -13.01
C ALA A 363 7.42 -2.81 -12.52
N LEU A 364 6.56 -3.49 -13.31
CA LEU A 364 6.10 -4.84 -13.03
C LEU A 364 7.25 -5.85 -13.00
N ALA A 365 8.14 -5.79 -14.01
CA ALA A 365 9.31 -6.66 -14.10
C ALA A 365 10.30 -6.40 -12.96
N LEU A 366 10.58 -5.14 -12.64
CA LEU A 366 11.47 -4.76 -11.54
C LEU A 366 10.95 -5.29 -10.19
N ASN A 367 9.67 -5.10 -9.91
CA ASN A 367 9.07 -5.63 -8.70
C ASN A 367 9.14 -7.17 -8.67
N SER A 368 8.82 -7.85 -9.77
CA SER A 368 8.86 -9.31 -9.88
C SER A 368 10.27 -9.89 -9.77
N LEU A 369 11.29 -9.11 -10.17
CA LEU A 369 12.70 -9.49 -10.06
C LEU A 369 13.23 -9.36 -8.63
N ILE A 370 12.80 -8.32 -7.91
CA ILE A 370 13.32 -8.01 -6.57
C ILE A 370 12.53 -8.73 -5.49
N VAL A 371 11.20 -8.70 -5.57
CA VAL A 371 10.31 -9.22 -4.52
C VAL A 371 9.81 -10.61 -4.90
N GLY A 372 9.94 -11.56 -3.98
CA GLY A 372 9.34 -12.89 -4.12
C GLY A 372 7.81 -12.79 -4.09
N TRP A 373 7.12 -13.67 -4.79
CA TRP A 373 5.67 -13.67 -4.86
C TRP A 373 5.02 -14.03 -3.52
N MET A 374 4.02 -13.26 -3.14
CA MET A 374 3.12 -13.48 -2.02
C MET A 374 1.70 -13.12 -2.47
N PRO A 375 0.66 -13.71 -1.91
CA PRO A 375 -0.74 -13.41 -2.29
C PRO A 375 -1.12 -11.93 -2.19
N TRP A 376 -0.48 -11.17 -1.31
CA TRP A 376 -0.74 -9.74 -1.08
C TRP A 376 0.15 -8.77 -1.87
N ASN A 377 0.95 -9.27 -2.82
CA ASN A 377 1.88 -8.41 -3.58
C ASN A 377 1.20 -7.56 -4.66
N SER A 378 -0.05 -7.83 -5.01
CA SER A 378 -0.78 -7.05 -6.01
C SER A 378 -0.73 -5.55 -5.73
N ARG A 379 -0.79 -5.14 -4.45
CA ARG A 379 -0.67 -3.74 -4.05
C ARG A 379 0.63 -3.05 -4.46
N PHE A 380 1.74 -3.78 -4.54
CA PHE A 380 3.04 -3.23 -4.98
C PHE A 380 3.07 -2.90 -6.48
N LEU A 381 2.06 -3.34 -7.22
CA LEU A 381 1.93 -3.13 -8.66
C LEU A 381 1.05 -1.92 -9.01
N CYS A 382 0.58 -1.13 -8.02
CA CYS A 382 -0.29 0.03 -8.25
C CYS A 382 0.27 0.96 -9.35
N LEU A 383 1.57 1.25 -9.34
CA LEU A 383 2.18 2.09 -10.38
C LEU A 383 2.02 1.48 -11.79
N SER A 384 2.27 0.19 -11.94
CA SER A 384 2.13 -0.51 -13.23
C SER A 384 0.70 -0.46 -13.73
N PHE A 385 -0.28 -0.76 -12.87
CA PHE A 385 -1.68 -0.81 -13.26
C PHE A 385 -2.30 0.57 -13.48
N VAL A 386 -1.84 1.62 -12.79
CA VAL A 386 -2.20 3.01 -13.13
C VAL A 386 -1.73 3.33 -14.55
N LEU A 387 -0.49 3.00 -14.91
CA LEU A 387 0.04 3.25 -16.25
C LEU A 387 -0.71 2.43 -17.32
N PHE A 388 -1.01 1.16 -17.06
CA PHE A 388 -1.80 0.32 -17.98
C PHE A 388 -3.23 0.81 -18.13
N GLY A 389 -3.90 1.21 -17.07
CA GLY A 389 -5.27 1.75 -17.10
C GLY A 389 -5.38 3.04 -17.89
N VAL A 390 -4.42 3.95 -17.70
CA VAL A 390 -4.33 5.19 -18.48
C VAL A 390 -4.03 4.90 -19.96
N ALA A 391 -3.09 4.00 -20.25
CA ALA A 391 -2.76 3.62 -21.62
C ALA A 391 -3.94 2.94 -22.32
N MET A 392 -4.64 2.02 -21.66
CA MET A 392 -5.86 1.38 -22.19
C MET A 392 -6.91 2.42 -22.55
N SER A 393 -7.19 3.37 -21.65
CA SER A 393 -8.19 4.40 -21.91
C SER A 393 -7.79 5.31 -23.06
N ALA A 394 -6.52 5.72 -23.13
CA ALA A 394 -6.00 6.53 -24.23
C ALA A 394 -6.09 5.78 -25.57
N ILE A 395 -5.81 4.48 -25.60
CA ILE A 395 -5.92 3.65 -26.82
C ILE A 395 -7.38 3.50 -27.22
N ILE A 396 -8.25 3.05 -26.34
CA ILE A 396 -9.63 2.69 -26.66
C ILE A 396 -10.46 3.93 -27.00
N PHE A 397 -10.36 4.97 -26.17
CA PHE A 397 -11.18 6.17 -26.33
C PHE A 397 -10.51 7.29 -27.13
N GLY A 398 -9.17 7.28 -27.23
CA GLY A 398 -8.39 8.31 -27.92
C GLY A 398 -7.84 7.91 -29.30
N GLU A 399 -7.25 6.72 -29.45
CA GLU A 399 -6.54 6.32 -30.66
C GLU A 399 -7.37 5.46 -31.63
N MET A 400 -8.30 4.63 -31.11
CA MET A 400 -9.09 3.75 -31.96
C MET A 400 -10.19 4.52 -32.70
N ARG A 401 -9.94 4.81 -33.99
CA ARG A 401 -10.91 5.51 -34.86
C ARG A 401 -12.13 4.66 -35.23
N ARG A 402 -11.95 3.34 -35.37
CA ARG A 402 -12.99 2.36 -35.74
C ARG A 402 -13.27 1.47 -34.54
N GLY A 403 -14.56 1.30 -34.19
CA GLY A 403 -14.93 0.41 -33.08
C GLY A 403 -15.88 1.04 -32.07
N PHE A 404 -16.93 1.72 -32.55
CA PHE A 404 -17.98 2.28 -31.71
C PHE A 404 -18.46 1.28 -30.64
N TRP A 405 -18.81 0.07 -31.04
CA TRP A 405 -19.30 -0.99 -30.15
C TRP A 405 -18.28 -1.41 -29.07
N TRP A 406 -17.00 -1.49 -29.43
CA TRP A 406 -15.95 -1.79 -28.45
C TRP A 406 -15.79 -0.69 -27.40
N ARG A 407 -15.88 0.59 -27.80
CA ARG A 407 -15.85 1.71 -26.84
C ARG A 407 -17.03 1.64 -25.88
N GLN A 408 -18.24 1.34 -26.38
CA GLN A 408 -19.43 1.20 -25.55
C GLN A 408 -19.28 0.03 -24.57
N LEU A 409 -18.85 -1.14 -25.08
CA LEU A 409 -18.63 -2.32 -24.24
C LEU A 409 -17.62 -2.05 -23.11
N PHE A 410 -16.48 -1.46 -23.44
CA PHE A 410 -15.48 -1.09 -22.44
C PHE A 410 -16.00 0.00 -21.49
N GLY A 411 -16.71 0.97 -21.99
CA GLY A 411 -17.35 2.00 -21.15
C GLY A 411 -18.31 1.42 -20.13
N VAL A 412 -19.22 0.55 -20.55
CA VAL A 412 -20.15 -0.18 -19.69
C VAL A 412 -19.39 -1.05 -18.68
N MET A 413 -18.37 -1.78 -19.12
CA MET A 413 -17.55 -2.60 -18.25
C MET A 413 -16.87 -1.78 -17.15
N ILE A 414 -16.29 -0.63 -17.49
CA ILE A 414 -15.62 0.27 -16.53
C ILE A 414 -16.65 0.82 -15.51
N ILE A 415 -17.78 1.33 -16.00
CA ILE A 415 -18.84 1.88 -15.13
C ILE A 415 -19.38 0.79 -14.21
N TRP A 416 -19.73 -0.37 -14.76
CA TRP A 416 -20.20 -1.52 -13.97
C TRP A 416 -19.20 -1.91 -12.89
N SER A 417 -17.91 -2.05 -13.25
CA SER A 417 -16.86 -2.39 -12.30
C SER A 417 -16.76 -1.35 -11.19
N ALA A 418 -16.78 -0.06 -11.51
CA ALA A 418 -16.68 1.01 -10.52
C ALA A 418 -17.84 1.02 -9.51
N PHE A 419 -19.08 0.80 -9.97
CA PHE A 419 -20.27 0.76 -9.11
C PHE A 419 -20.39 -0.54 -8.31
N SER A 420 -19.91 -1.66 -8.84
CA SER A 420 -19.98 -2.94 -8.13
C SER A 420 -18.92 -3.07 -7.03
N LEU A 421 -17.84 -2.28 -7.06
CA LEU A 421 -16.74 -2.36 -6.08
C LEU A 421 -17.20 -2.31 -4.62
N PRO A 422 -18.05 -1.37 -4.18
CA PRO A 422 -18.51 -1.32 -2.79
C PRO A 422 -19.22 -2.59 -2.33
N LEU A 423 -19.82 -3.34 -3.26
CA LEU A 423 -20.53 -4.59 -2.96
C LEU A 423 -19.60 -5.80 -2.96
N LEU A 424 -18.53 -5.75 -3.77
CA LEU A 424 -17.56 -6.85 -3.93
C LEU A 424 -16.45 -6.81 -2.88
N CYS A 425 -16.10 -5.62 -2.35
CA CYS A 425 -15.10 -5.49 -1.31
C CYS A 425 -15.62 -5.98 0.04
N ALA A 426 -14.90 -6.89 0.68
CA ALA A 426 -15.34 -7.56 1.90
C ALA A 426 -15.45 -6.62 3.12
N ASP A 427 -14.66 -5.55 3.15
CA ASP A 427 -14.47 -4.63 4.29
C ASP A 427 -14.72 -3.15 3.94
N ARG A 428 -15.42 -2.88 2.84
CA ARG A 428 -15.74 -1.52 2.35
C ARG A 428 -17.18 -1.40 1.85
N ARG A 429 -18.06 -2.24 2.37
CA ARG A 429 -19.49 -2.28 2.02
C ARG A 429 -20.23 -1.11 2.65
N PRO A 430 -21.40 -0.74 2.14
CA PRO A 430 -22.29 0.22 2.81
C PRO A 430 -22.62 -0.18 4.26
N THR A 431 -22.67 -1.49 4.57
CA THR A 431 -22.84 -2.00 5.93
C THR A 431 -21.65 -1.65 6.84
N ASP A 432 -20.42 -1.68 6.32
CA ASP A 432 -19.22 -1.32 7.10
C ASP A 432 -19.15 0.19 7.34
N LEU A 433 -19.61 0.98 6.38
CA LEU A 433 -19.81 2.41 6.56
C LEU A 433 -20.81 2.69 7.72
N ALA A 434 -21.94 1.99 7.75
CA ALA A 434 -22.89 2.11 8.84
C ALA A 434 -22.29 1.68 10.19
N ARG A 435 -21.62 0.52 10.23
CA ARG A 435 -20.93 0.03 11.44
C ARG A 435 -19.89 1.01 11.99
N ALA A 436 -19.25 1.81 11.13
CA ALA A 436 -18.28 2.80 11.58
C ALA A 436 -18.86 3.89 12.48
N PHE A 437 -20.18 4.10 12.47
CA PHE A 437 -20.87 5.05 13.34
C PHE A 437 -21.36 4.45 14.66
N TYR A 438 -21.79 3.18 14.67
CA TYR A 438 -22.36 2.56 15.89
C TYR A 438 -21.51 1.43 16.48
N ALA A 439 -20.60 0.85 15.73
CA ALA A 439 -19.74 -0.27 16.14
C ALA A 439 -18.27 -0.04 15.75
N ARG A 440 -17.79 1.20 15.85
CA ARG A 440 -16.44 1.63 15.42
C ARG A 440 -15.32 0.81 16.07
N GLU A 441 -15.47 0.49 17.35
CA GLU A 441 -14.49 -0.30 18.09
C GLU A 441 -14.40 -1.74 17.56
N GLU A 442 -15.53 -2.34 17.19
CA GLU A 442 -15.53 -3.68 16.60
C GLU A 442 -14.72 -3.72 15.31
N LEU A 443 -14.82 -2.67 14.49
CA LEU A 443 -14.05 -2.55 13.25
C LEU A 443 -12.55 -2.42 13.51
N ILE A 444 -12.13 -1.77 14.61
CA ILE A 444 -10.71 -1.67 14.99
C ILE A 444 -10.10 -3.07 15.21
N PHE A 445 -10.86 -3.96 15.82
CA PHE A 445 -10.42 -5.31 16.18
C PHE A 445 -10.94 -6.41 15.25
N ASP A 446 -11.57 -6.07 14.13
CA ASP A 446 -12.24 -7.03 13.24
C ASP A 446 -11.30 -8.16 12.75
N GLN A 447 -10.02 -7.85 12.51
CA GLN A 447 -9.02 -8.84 12.11
C GLN A 447 -8.40 -9.62 13.29
N ARG A 448 -8.61 -9.16 14.52
CA ARG A 448 -8.11 -9.78 15.76
C ARG A 448 -9.09 -9.58 16.92
N PRO A 449 -10.26 -10.22 16.89
CA PRO A 449 -11.30 -10.02 17.91
C PRO A 449 -10.85 -10.43 19.32
N GLU A 450 -9.90 -11.35 19.45
CA GLU A 450 -9.30 -11.72 20.73
C GLU A 450 -8.58 -10.55 21.41
N THR A 451 -7.99 -9.66 20.63
CA THR A 451 -7.32 -8.46 21.16
C THR A 451 -8.32 -7.47 21.76
N ARG A 452 -9.55 -7.42 21.27
CA ARG A 452 -10.62 -6.57 21.83
C ARG A 452 -10.93 -6.93 23.27
N GLN A 453 -11.05 -8.24 23.58
CA GLN A 453 -11.28 -8.67 24.95
C GLN A 453 -10.16 -8.27 25.89
N ILE A 454 -8.91 -8.44 25.45
CA ILE A 454 -7.73 -8.00 26.22
C ILE A 454 -7.78 -6.48 26.47
N TYR A 455 -8.14 -5.72 25.45
CA TYR A 455 -8.23 -4.26 25.53
C TYR A 455 -9.26 -3.81 26.59
N HIS A 456 -10.47 -4.38 26.60
CA HIS A 456 -11.49 -4.08 27.60
C HIS A 456 -11.04 -4.45 29.01
N ASP A 457 -10.48 -5.62 29.19
CA ASP A 457 -10.02 -6.09 30.50
C ASP A 457 -8.93 -5.19 31.08
N VAL A 458 -8.01 -4.69 30.22
CA VAL A 458 -6.97 -3.72 30.61
C VAL A 458 -7.60 -2.41 31.08
N ILE A 459 -8.57 -1.88 30.32
CA ILE A 459 -9.25 -0.63 30.68
C ILE A 459 -10.01 -0.77 32.00
N ASP A 460 -10.74 -1.88 32.16
CA ASP A 460 -11.53 -2.11 33.37
C ASP A 460 -10.65 -2.32 34.59
N LEU A 461 -9.55 -3.04 34.47
CA LEU A 461 -8.60 -3.21 35.54
C LEU A 461 -7.95 -1.87 35.93
N ARG A 462 -7.58 -1.05 34.95
CA ARG A 462 -7.02 0.29 35.18
C ARG A 462 -7.99 1.23 35.90
N LYS A 463 -9.29 1.14 35.63
CA LYS A 463 -10.30 1.92 36.35
C LYS A 463 -10.46 1.50 37.80
N ARG A 464 -10.17 0.24 38.11
CA ARG A 464 -10.32 -0.34 39.47
C ARG A 464 -9.05 -0.23 40.30
N GLU A 465 -7.90 -0.35 39.67
CA GLU A 465 -6.60 -0.45 40.32
C GLU A 465 -5.64 0.60 39.76
N ASN A 466 -5.15 1.49 40.61
CA ASN A 466 -4.05 2.39 40.26
C ASN A 466 -2.75 1.60 40.25
N GLY A 467 -1.95 1.76 39.18
CA GLY A 467 -0.67 1.06 39.10
C GLY A 467 0.13 1.45 37.87
N ARG A 468 1.39 1.04 37.86
CA ARG A 468 2.26 1.17 36.68
C ARG A 468 2.00 0.03 35.73
N TRP A 469 2.00 0.34 34.45
CA TRP A 469 1.78 -0.64 33.40
C TRP A 469 3.02 -0.82 32.54
N PHE A 470 3.32 -2.07 32.20
CA PHE A 470 4.37 -2.46 31.29
C PHE A 470 3.75 -3.25 30.13
N LEU A 471 4.28 -3.07 28.93
CA LEU A 471 3.88 -3.82 27.76
C LEU A 471 5.04 -4.66 27.24
N ILE A 472 4.84 -5.97 27.18
CA ILE A 472 5.70 -6.92 26.47
C ILE A 472 4.92 -7.46 25.29
N ALA A 473 5.44 -7.23 24.09
CA ALA A 473 4.77 -7.64 22.87
C ALA A 473 5.67 -8.51 22.00
N GLY A 474 5.18 -9.69 21.63
CA GLY A 474 5.79 -10.56 20.64
C GLY A 474 5.67 -9.99 19.22
N LYS A 475 6.30 -10.65 18.26
CA LYS A 475 6.16 -10.29 16.84
C LYS A 475 4.68 -10.30 16.44
N ASN A 476 4.27 -9.33 15.64
CA ASN A 476 2.90 -9.20 15.13
C ASN A 476 1.81 -8.93 16.18
N SER A 477 2.16 -8.42 17.35
CA SER A 477 1.18 -8.00 18.37
C SER A 477 0.57 -6.64 18.03
N TYR A 478 -0.72 -6.48 18.34
CA TYR A 478 -1.44 -5.21 18.20
C TYR A 478 -1.04 -4.24 19.30
N VAL A 479 -0.01 -3.42 19.09
CA VAL A 479 0.45 -2.45 20.10
C VAL A 479 -0.27 -1.10 20.01
N LEU A 480 -0.73 -0.72 18.81
CA LEU A 480 -1.33 0.60 18.56
C LEU A 480 -2.52 0.93 19.47
N PRO A 481 -3.53 0.04 19.67
CA PRO A 481 -4.68 0.37 20.50
C PRO A 481 -4.29 0.72 21.94
N PHE A 482 -3.32 0.01 22.49
CA PHE A 482 -2.89 0.20 23.87
C PHE A 482 -2.05 1.48 24.07
N LEU A 483 -1.25 1.86 23.05
CA LEU A 483 -0.31 2.98 23.16
C LEU A 483 -0.90 4.32 22.73
N SER A 484 -1.89 4.33 21.83
CA SER A 484 -2.36 5.58 21.22
C SER A 484 -3.83 5.93 21.51
N LEU A 485 -4.71 4.94 21.62
CA LEU A 485 -6.14 5.22 21.77
C LEU A 485 -6.49 5.63 23.18
N GLU A 486 -5.93 4.97 24.19
CA GLU A 486 -6.26 5.22 25.61
C GLU A 486 -5.27 6.15 26.32
N LYS A 487 -4.21 6.60 25.65
CA LYS A 487 -3.16 7.46 26.25
C LYS A 487 -2.64 6.89 27.58
N ILE A 488 -2.52 5.58 27.68
CA ILE A 488 -1.99 4.90 28.85
C ILE A 488 -0.48 5.20 28.91
N PRO A 489 0.08 5.63 30.02
CA PRO A 489 1.53 5.79 30.17
C PRO A 489 2.18 4.40 30.27
N TRP A 490 2.43 3.79 29.12
CA TRP A 490 3.06 2.48 29.03
C TRP A 490 4.57 2.60 29.05
N ILE A 491 5.22 1.72 29.81
CA ILE A 491 6.65 1.49 29.72
C ILE A 491 6.83 0.25 28.85
N LEU A 492 7.48 0.38 27.71
CA LEU A 492 7.81 -0.76 26.85
C LEU A 492 8.97 -1.51 27.46
N ALA A 493 8.74 -2.76 27.82
CA ALA A 493 9.77 -3.67 28.29
C ALA A 493 9.91 -4.81 27.30
N PRO A 494 10.87 -4.76 26.35
CA PRO A 494 11.02 -5.80 25.32
C PRO A 494 11.61 -7.09 25.87
N ARG A 495 12.17 -7.07 27.07
CA ARG A 495 12.77 -8.23 27.73
C ARG A 495 12.35 -8.30 29.21
N TRP A 496 12.08 -9.52 29.65
CA TRP A 496 11.71 -9.81 31.03
C TRP A 496 12.72 -9.32 32.05
N GLU A 497 14.02 -9.33 31.69
CA GLU A 497 15.13 -8.85 32.53
C GLU A 497 15.01 -7.36 32.89
N LEU A 498 14.30 -6.55 32.11
CA LEU A 498 14.07 -5.14 32.39
C LEU A 498 12.97 -4.94 33.44
N ILE A 499 12.04 -5.87 33.57
CA ILE A 499 10.93 -5.78 34.52
C ILE A 499 11.45 -5.91 35.95
N SER A 500 12.40 -6.80 36.22
CA SER A 500 13.02 -6.95 37.53
C SER A 500 13.74 -5.67 37.99
N LYS A 501 14.35 -4.93 37.05
CA LYS A 501 15.00 -3.63 37.37
C LYS A 501 14.00 -2.52 37.69
N PHE A 502 12.76 -2.62 37.20
CA PHE A 502 11.71 -1.63 37.50
C PHE A 502 10.91 -1.99 38.75
N SER A 503 10.83 -3.28 39.14
CA SER A 503 10.22 -3.68 40.42
C SER A 503 10.99 -3.18 41.62
N ASP A 504 12.32 -3.00 41.52
CA ASP A 504 13.19 -2.56 42.60
C ASP A 504 13.16 -1.03 42.88
N GLN A 505 12.49 -0.25 42.03
CA GLN A 505 12.41 1.21 42.18
C GLN A 505 11.26 1.69 43.11
N GLY A 506 11.03 1.00 44.18
CA GLY A 506 10.53 1.45 45.49
C GLY A 506 9.43 2.53 45.55
N SER A 507 8.34 2.41 44.79
CA SER A 507 7.08 3.06 45.14
C SER A 507 6.06 1.97 45.46
N GLY A 508 5.36 2.06 46.59
CA GLY A 508 4.37 1.05 47.00
C GLY A 508 3.17 0.85 46.08
N ASP A 509 3.28 1.27 44.85
CA ASP A 509 2.28 1.13 43.81
C ASP A 509 2.35 -0.25 43.13
N GLN A 510 1.21 -0.86 42.96
CA GLN A 510 1.09 -2.12 42.22
C GLN A 510 1.59 -1.95 40.78
N SER A 511 2.30 -2.97 40.28
CA SER A 511 2.82 -2.98 38.92
C SER A 511 2.15 -4.09 38.12
N PHE A 512 1.62 -3.75 36.94
CA PHE A 512 0.96 -4.66 36.01
C PHE A 512 1.79 -4.84 34.75
N VAL A 513 1.75 -6.04 34.18
CA VAL A 513 2.40 -6.35 32.91
C VAL A 513 1.37 -6.93 31.96
N LEU A 514 1.16 -6.25 30.83
CA LEU A 514 0.44 -6.80 29.69
C LEU A 514 1.42 -7.55 28.79
N VAL A 515 1.18 -8.83 28.62
CA VAL A 515 1.97 -9.70 27.74
C VAL A 515 1.11 -10.06 26.54
N LEU A 516 1.62 -9.81 25.34
CA LEU A 516 0.93 -10.12 24.09
C LEU A 516 1.78 -11.07 23.23
N ASN A 517 1.24 -12.24 22.93
CA ASN A 517 1.83 -13.25 22.04
C ASN A 517 3.28 -13.63 22.39
N THR A 518 3.57 -13.77 23.68
CA THR A 518 4.91 -14.13 24.17
C THR A 518 4.79 -15.09 25.34
N ALA A 519 5.61 -16.14 25.33
CA ALA A 519 5.64 -17.11 26.42
C ALA A 519 6.16 -16.48 27.73
N LEU A 520 5.60 -16.90 28.86
CA LEU A 520 6.07 -16.52 30.18
C LEU A 520 7.38 -17.28 30.51
N PRO A 521 8.42 -16.60 31.03
CA PRO A 521 9.57 -17.28 31.59
C PRO A 521 9.21 -18.08 32.83
N VAL A 522 9.80 -19.25 32.97
CA VAL A 522 9.64 -20.07 34.16
C VAL A 522 10.29 -19.40 35.37
N GLY A 523 9.55 -19.36 36.50
CA GLY A 523 10.10 -18.88 37.78
C GLY A 523 10.01 -17.37 38.02
N MET A 524 9.28 -16.61 37.20
CA MET A 524 9.04 -15.19 37.47
C MET A 524 8.15 -14.98 38.70
N PRO A 525 8.43 -14.02 39.56
CA PRO A 525 7.59 -13.67 40.71
C PRO A 525 6.38 -12.82 40.24
N VAL A 526 5.46 -13.46 39.53
CA VAL A 526 4.24 -12.82 39.00
C VAL A 526 3.00 -13.57 39.44
N GLU A 527 1.92 -12.84 39.57
CA GLU A 527 0.56 -13.38 39.69
C GLU A 527 -0.16 -13.24 38.35
N ILE A 528 -0.73 -14.30 37.82
CA ILE A 528 -1.54 -14.24 36.60
C ILE A 528 -2.92 -13.71 37.00
N VAL A 529 -3.20 -12.47 36.64
CA VAL A 529 -4.51 -11.84 36.84
C VAL A 529 -5.51 -12.39 35.82
N LYS A 530 -5.08 -12.50 34.55
CA LYS A 530 -5.89 -13.08 33.47
C LYS A 530 -5.01 -13.65 32.36
N GLN A 531 -5.46 -14.75 31.77
CA GLN A 531 -4.79 -15.40 30.64
C GLN A 531 -5.73 -15.42 29.44
N TYR A 532 -5.17 -15.21 28.24
CA TYR A 532 -5.87 -15.22 26.95
C TYR A 532 -5.13 -16.15 25.97
N GLY A 533 -5.72 -17.29 25.67
CA GLY A 533 -5.04 -18.32 24.89
C GLY A 533 -3.71 -18.76 25.52
N ASP A 534 -2.78 -19.18 24.71
CA ASP A 534 -1.54 -19.81 25.20
C ASP A 534 -0.42 -18.80 25.54
N ASN A 535 -0.47 -17.58 25.00
CA ASN A 535 0.68 -16.67 25.04
C ASN A 535 0.33 -15.19 25.28
N SER A 536 -0.83 -14.89 25.86
CA SER A 536 -1.18 -13.51 26.23
C SER A 536 -1.74 -13.45 27.64
N TYR A 537 -1.27 -12.48 28.47
CA TYR A 537 -1.54 -12.45 29.89
C TYR A 537 -1.65 -11.02 30.40
N ILE A 538 -2.48 -10.82 31.41
CA ILE A 538 -2.35 -9.69 32.36
C ILE A 538 -1.75 -10.26 33.63
N LEU A 539 -0.62 -9.71 34.04
CA LEU A 539 0.13 -10.15 35.21
C LEU A 539 0.21 -9.01 36.21
N ARG A 540 0.26 -9.37 37.50
CA ARG A 540 0.63 -8.48 38.60
C ARG A 540 2.02 -8.88 39.08
N LEU A 541 2.95 -7.93 39.21
CA LEU A 541 4.26 -8.21 39.77
C LEU A 541 4.11 -8.42 41.30
N LYS A 542 4.73 -9.50 41.82
CA LYS A 542 4.87 -9.73 43.25
C LYS A 542 6.15 -9.03 43.70
N HIS A 543 6.00 -8.07 44.58
CA HIS A 543 7.12 -7.37 45.22
C HIS A 543 7.74 -8.24 46.30
#